data_e473d9d69c916fc7778d7a56077d88ae
#
_entry.id   e473d9d69c916fc7778d7a56077d88ae
#
_cell.length_a   1.000
_cell.length_b   1.000
_cell.length_c   1.000
_cell.angle_alpha   90.00
_cell.angle_beta   90.00
_cell.angle_gamma   90.00
#
_symmetry.space_group_name_H-M   'P 1'
#
loop_
_entity.id
_entity.type
_entity.pdbx_description
1 polymer ?
#
loop_
_entity_poly.entity_id
_entity_poly.type
_entity_poly.pdbx_seq_one_letter_code
_entity_poly.pdbx_strand_id
1 'polypeptide(L)'
;MNKGELTKAVAAESGLSQSDAGRAVDAVFDAIAGAVKDRQQVAIAGFGTFSAKTRNARTGRNPATGEEIKIPEKTSAAFKPASALKDL
;
A
#
# COMPACT_ATOMS: atom_id res chain seq x y z
N MET A 1 -2.86 15.57 1.08
CA MET A 1 -3.53 15.24 -0.20
C MET A 1 -4.44 14.03 -0.01
N ASN A 2 -5.66 14.12 -0.48
CA ASN A 2 -6.59 12.98 -0.46
C ASN A 2 -6.82 12.46 -1.88
N LYS A 3 -7.68 11.44 -2.02
CA LYS A 3 -7.96 10.86 -3.34
C LYS A 3 -8.58 11.88 -4.31
N GLY A 4 -9.43 12.77 -3.82
CA GLY A 4 -10.03 13.82 -4.66
C GLY A 4 -9.00 14.79 -5.20
N GLU A 5 -8.07 15.22 -4.37
CA GLU A 5 -6.98 16.10 -4.78
C GLU A 5 -6.01 15.39 -5.72
N LEU A 6 -5.72 14.12 -5.47
CA LEU A 6 -4.91 13.30 -6.36
C LEU A 6 -5.56 13.17 -7.72
N THR A 7 -6.88 12.95 -7.77
CA THR A 7 -7.64 12.87 -9.02
C THR A 7 -7.54 14.14 -9.84
N LYS A 8 -7.65 15.31 -9.17
CA LYS A 8 -7.48 16.61 -9.84
C LYS A 8 -6.08 16.77 -10.44
N ALA A 9 -5.05 16.36 -9.69
CA ALA A 9 -3.67 16.41 -10.17
C ALA A 9 -3.46 15.51 -11.39
N VAL A 10 -4.01 14.30 -11.35
CA VAL A 10 -3.93 13.35 -12.46
C VAL A 10 -4.64 13.91 -13.69
N ALA A 11 -5.82 14.50 -13.52
CA ALA A 11 -6.54 15.13 -14.63
C ALA A 11 -5.72 16.24 -15.27
N ALA A 12 -5.10 17.09 -14.48
CA ALA A 12 -4.27 18.19 -14.98
C ALA A 12 -3.04 17.69 -15.75
N GLU A 13 -2.36 16.67 -15.22
CA GLU A 13 -1.15 16.11 -15.83
C GLU A 13 -1.44 15.31 -17.11
N SER A 14 -2.56 14.60 -17.15
CA SER A 14 -2.87 13.66 -18.23
C SER A 14 -3.72 14.27 -19.35
N GLY A 15 -4.33 15.43 -19.10
CA GLY A 15 -5.29 16.01 -20.02
C GLY A 15 -6.65 15.32 -20.02
N LEU A 16 -6.88 14.40 -19.08
CA LEU A 16 -8.17 13.73 -18.92
C LEU A 16 -9.17 14.63 -18.20
N SER A 17 -10.47 14.37 -18.41
CA SER A 17 -11.52 14.96 -17.58
C SER A 17 -11.38 14.48 -16.14
N GLN A 18 -11.95 15.21 -15.17
CA GLN A 18 -11.94 14.76 -13.79
C GLN A 18 -12.67 13.43 -13.61
N SER A 19 -13.73 13.20 -14.37
CA SER A 19 -14.47 11.93 -14.35
C SER A 19 -13.60 10.76 -14.82
N ASP A 20 -12.92 10.91 -15.95
CA ASP A 20 -12.03 9.87 -16.48
C ASP A 20 -10.81 9.66 -15.59
N ALA A 21 -10.23 10.74 -15.06
CA ALA A 21 -9.12 10.67 -14.11
C ALA A 21 -9.52 9.93 -12.84
N GLY A 22 -10.72 10.17 -12.33
CA GLY A 22 -11.25 9.47 -11.15
C GLY A 22 -11.35 7.97 -11.37
N ARG A 23 -11.86 7.57 -12.53
CA ARG A 23 -11.94 6.15 -12.90
C ARG A 23 -10.56 5.52 -13.07
N ALA A 24 -9.62 6.26 -13.66
CA ALA A 24 -8.25 5.77 -13.82
C ALA A 24 -7.54 5.60 -12.47
N VAL A 25 -7.67 6.56 -11.57
CA VAL A 25 -7.10 6.49 -10.22
C VAL A 25 -7.69 5.31 -9.45
N ASP A 26 -9.01 5.15 -9.46
CA ASP A 26 -9.66 4.03 -8.79
C ASP A 26 -9.20 2.69 -9.36
N ALA A 27 -9.09 2.57 -10.68
CA ALA A 27 -8.64 1.34 -11.33
C ALA A 27 -7.21 0.98 -10.94
N VAL A 28 -6.31 1.96 -10.84
CA VAL A 28 -4.92 1.75 -10.44
C VAL A 28 -4.86 1.19 -9.01
N PHE A 29 -5.54 1.84 -8.07
CA PHE A 29 -5.51 1.40 -6.68
C PHE A 29 -6.22 0.07 -6.46
N ASP A 30 -7.33 -0.18 -7.16
CA ASP A 30 -8.01 -1.47 -7.11
C ASP A 30 -7.12 -2.60 -7.65
N ALA A 31 -6.40 -2.35 -8.73
CA ALA A 31 -5.47 -3.32 -9.30
C ALA A 31 -4.31 -3.64 -8.33
N ILE A 32 -3.75 -2.61 -7.70
CA ILE A 32 -2.67 -2.77 -6.71
C ILE A 32 -3.20 -3.56 -5.50
N ALA A 33 -4.34 -3.17 -4.98
CA ALA A 33 -4.94 -3.84 -3.81
C ALA A 33 -5.26 -5.31 -4.11
N GLY A 34 -5.81 -5.60 -5.28
CA GLY A 34 -6.12 -6.97 -5.71
C GLY A 34 -4.88 -7.82 -5.85
N ALA A 35 -3.81 -7.28 -6.44
CA ALA A 35 -2.55 -8.00 -6.58
C ALA A 35 -1.92 -8.33 -5.21
N VAL A 36 -1.91 -7.35 -4.30
CA VAL A 36 -1.35 -7.54 -2.96
C VAL A 36 -2.17 -8.57 -2.17
N LYS A 37 -3.49 -8.57 -2.29
CA LYS A 37 -4.35 -9.57 -1.66
C LYS A 37 -4.04 -10.98 -2.17
N ASP A 38 -3.65 -11.11 -3.44
CA ASP A 38 -3.23 -12.36 -4.06
C ASP A 38 -1.76 -12.70 -3.81
N ARG A 39 -1.09 -11.98 -2.93
CA ARG A 39 0.33 -12.17 -2.63
C ARG A 39 1.25 -11.88 -3.81
N GLN A 40 0.79 -11.09 -4.76
CA GLN A 40 1.60 -10.66 -5.90
C GLN A 40 2.30 -9.34 -5.57
N GLN A 41 3.49 -9.19 -6.08
CA GLN A 41 4.27 -7.98 -5.93
C GLN A 41 3.95 -7.03 -7.09
N VAL A 42 3.77 -5.75 -6.78
CA VAL A 42 3.57 -4.71 -7.80
C VAL A 42 4.78 -3.78 -7.76
N ALA A 43 5.68 -3.95 -8.71
CA ALA A 43 6.88 -3.12 -8.82
C ALA A 43 6.65 -2.02 -9.84
N ILE A 44 6.77 -0.76 -9.39
CA ILE A 44 6.59 0.42 -10.24
C ILE A 44 7.94 1.12 -10.34
N ALA A 45 8.53 1.09 -11.53
CA ALA A 45 9.84 1.67 -11.77
C ALA A 45 9.87 3.16 -11.41
N GLY A 46 10.88 3.59 -10.67
CA GLY A 46 11.05 4.97 -10.25
C GLY A 46 10.13 5.41 -9.11
N PHE A 47 9.23 4.56 -8.65
CA PHE A 47 8.31 4.87 -7.56
C PHE A 47 8.52 3.96 -6.34
N GLY A 48 8.30 2.67 -6.50
CA GLY A 48 8.45 1.72 -5.42
C GLY A 48 7.74 0.41 -5.69
N THR A 49 7.72 -0.44 -4.67
CA THR A 49 7.15 -1.78 -4.78
C THR A 49 6.13 -1.99 -3.67
N PHE A 50 4.94 -2.43 -4.06
CA PHE A 50 3.90 -2.87 -3.14
C PHE A 50 3.97 -4.40 -3.01
N SER A 51 3.84 -4.92 -1.81
CA SER A 51 3.89 -6.36 -1.56
C SER A 51 3.06 -6.71 -0.34
N ALA A 52 2.75 -7.99 -0.18
CA ALA A 52 2.16 -8.51 1.03
C ALA A 52 3.28 -8.97 1.97
N LYS A 53 3.23 -8.52 3.21
CA LYS A 53 4.20 -8.89 4.23
C LYS A 53 3.50 -9.65 5.34
N THR A 54 3.98 -10.83 5.65
CA THR A 54 3.43 -11.67 6.71
C THR A 54 4.33 -11.63 7.92
N ARG A 55 3.76 -11.32 9.07
CA ARG A 55 4.42 -11.48 10.37
C ARG A 55 3.96 -12.79 10.97
N ASN A 56 4.92 -13.66 11.29
CA ASN A 56 4.62 -14.96 11.89
C ASN A 56 3.99 -14.79 13.27
N ALA A 57 3.15 -15.75 13.63
CA ALA A 57 2.63 -15.85 14.99
C ALA A 57 3.79 -15.92 15.99
N ARG A 58 3.68 -15.21 17.09
CA ARG A 58 4.70 -15.19 18.13
C ARG A 58 4.05 -15.09 19.50
N THR A 59 4.83 -15.42 20.52
CA THR A 59 4.41 -15.27 21.91
C THR A 59 5.07 -14.02 22.48
N GLY A 60 4.26 -13.13 23.04
CA GLY A 60 4.73 -11.96 23.78
C GLY A 60 4.39 -12.10 25.25
N ARG A 61 4.80 -11.14 26.05
CA ARG A 61 4.50 -11.12 27.47
C ARG A 61 3.94 -9.76 27.86
N ASN A 62 2.82 -9.78 28.58
CA ASN A 62 2.23 -8.53 29.09
C ASN A 62 3.12 -7.96 30.20
N PRO A 63 3.71 -6.77 30.03
CA PRO A 63 4.61 -6.20 31.03
C PRO A 63 3.92 -5.84 32.34
N ALA A 64 2.61 -5.65 32.36
CA ALA A 64 1.86 -5.32 33.56
C ALA A 64 1.54 -6.54 34.43
N THR A 65 1.22 -7.69 33.79
CA THR A 65 0.78 -8.90 34.49
C THR A 65 1.75 -10.06 34.39
N GLY A 66 2.71 -10.00 33.47
CA GLY A 66 3.63 -11.10 33.19
C GLY A 66 3.00 -12.28 32.43
N GLU A 67 1.74 -12.15 32.01
CA GLU A 67 1.04 -13.20 31.28
C GLU A 67 1.54 -13.32 29.86
N GLU A 68 1.56 -14.55 29.33
CA GLU A 68 1.86 -14.79 27.92
C GLU A 68 0.70 -14.32 27.06
N ILE A 69 1.04 -13.58 26.00
CA ILE A 69 0.08 -13.12 25.00
C ILE A 69 0.46 -13.78 23.68
N LYS A 70 -0.50 -14.48 23.07
CA LYS A 70 -0.33 -15.04 21.73
C LYS A 70 -0.65 -13.98 20.71
N ILE A 71 0.35 -13.61 19.90
CA ILE A 71 0.19 -12.68 18.81
C ILE A 71 0.00 -13.50 17.54
N PRO A 72 -1.20 -13.47 16.89
CA PRO A 72 -1.45 -14.28 15.72
C PRO A 72 -0.67 -13.81 14.50
N GLU A 73 -0.49 -14.72 13.56
CA GLU A 73 0.05 -14.39 12.25
C GLU A 73 -0.83 -13.33 11.59
N LYS A 74 -0.18 -12.33 10.97
CA LYS A 74 -0.89 -11.27 10.28
C LYS A 74 -0.19 -10.93 8.98
N THR A 75 -0.98 -10.82 7.90
CA THR A 75 -0.50 -10.37 6.61
C THR A 75 -1.06 -8.99 6.31
N SER A 76 -0.20 -8.09 5.91
CA SER A 76 -0.57 -6.71 5.58
C SER A 76 0.16 -6.24 4.32
N ALA A 77 -0.36 -5.18 3.73
CA ALA A 77 0.32 -4.52 2.62
C ALA A 77 1.56 -3.78 3.13
N ALA A 78 2.63 -3.82 2.34
CA ALA A 78 3.85 -3.08 2.61
C ALA A 78 4.28 -2.35 1.35
N PHE A 79 4.87 -1.16 1.54
CA PHE A 79 5.40 -0.36 0.45
C PHE A 79 6.89 -0.13 0.69
N LYS A 80 7.70 -0.44 -0.31
CA LYS A 80 9.13 -0.16 -0.31
C LYS A 80 9.43 0.90 -1.36
N PRO A 81 9.84 2.11 -0.98
CA PRO A 81 10.11 3.16 -1.95
C PRO A 81 11.31 2.82 -2.83
N ALA A 82 11.25 3.25 -4.09
CA ALA A 82 12.39 3.19 -4.99
C ALA A 82 13.45 4.22 -4.55
N SER A 83 14.66 4.10 -5.09
CA SER A 83 15.77 4.99 -4.75
C SER A 83 15.42 6.47 -4.89
N ALA A 84 14.63 6.83 -5.90
CA ALA A 84 14.20 8.21 -6.14
C ALA A 84 13.31 8.77 -5.03
N LEU A 85 12.56 7.93 -4.31
CA LEU A 85 11.70 8.33 -3.21
C LEU A 85 12.30 8.03 -1.83
N LYS A 86 13.35 7.22 -1.79
CA LYS A 86 14.01 6.86 -0.54
C LYS A 86 14.92 7.97 -0.03
N ASP A 87 15.48 8.73 -0.93
CA ASP A 87 16.39 9.83 -0.63
C ASP A 87 15.87 11.11 -1.31
N LEU A 88 15.11 11.87 -0.57
CA LEU A 88 14.57 13.15 -1.00
C LEU A 88 15.48 14.30 -0.56
#